data_8f2892a09a31334f9e18e08a26a952e8
#
_entry.id   8f2892a09a31334f9e18e08a26a952e8
#
_cell.length_a   1.000
_cell.length_b   1.000
_cell.length_c   1.000
_cell.angle_alpha   90.00
_cell.angle_beta   90.00
_cell.angle_gamma   90.00
#
_symmetry.space_group_name_H-M   'P 1'
#
loop_
_entity.id
_entity.type
_entity.pdbx_description
1 polymer ?
#
loop_
_entity_poly.entity_id
_entity_poly.type
_entity_poly.pdbx_seq_one_letter_code
_entity_poly.pdbx_strand_id
1 'polypeptide(L)'
;GLGDVYKRQVILTPGPLNSAYYEHSYLADTMGVELVQGSDLIVEDNITFMRTTQGKQKVDIIYRRIDDDFIDPLSFNETSVIGVPGLFHSYKSGYVNICSAPGSGIADDKAIYTYMPDIIRFYLGEEPKLPSIKTWRCSKPADRKYVLSNLEKLVVKEVHGSGGYGMLIGNSATKTKINSFKNKIKNNPDNYIAQPILSLSSVPIFKKD
;
A
#
# COMPACT_ATOMS: atom_id res chain seq x y z
N GLY A 1 -22.01 15.49 -12.60
CA GLY A 1 -23.37 15.74 -13.14
C GLY A 1 -24.45 15.40 -12.10
N LEU A 2 -25.71 15.76 -12.35
CA LEU A 2 -26.85 15.50 -11.41
C LEU A 2 -27.03 14.01 -11.06
N GLY A 3 -26.55 13.09 -11.90
CA GLY A 3 -26.57 11.65 -11.64
C GLY A 3 -25.67 11.19 -10.49
N ASP A 4 -24.70 11.99 -10.08
CA ASP A 4 -23.76 11.59 -9.01
C ASP A 4 -24.27 11.94 -7.61
N VAL A 5 -25.27 12.82 -7.50
CA VAL A 5 -25.87 13.26 -6.22
C VAL A 5 -26.60 12.12 -5.51
N TYR A 6 -27.08 11.12 -6.24
CA TYR A 6 -27.83 9.99 -5.71
C TYR A 6 -27.01 8.71 -5.53
N LYS A 7 -25.71 8.74 -5.86
CA LYS A 7 -24.83 7.59 -5.69
C LYS A 7 -24.31 7.53 -4.26
N ARG A 8 -24.47 6.37 -3.61
CA ARG A 8 -23.95 6.13 -2.28
C ARG A 8 -22.47 5.78 -2.35
N GLN A 9 -21.70 6.54 -1.58
CA GLN A 9 -20.26 6.38 -1.44
C GLN A 9 -19.93 5.90 -0.02
N VAL A 10 -18.91 5.06 0.11
CA VAL A 10 -18.40 4.61 1.41
C VAL A 10 -16.87 4.56 1.41
N ILE A 11 -16.24 4.67 2.58
CA ILE A 11 -14.82 4.39 2.77
C ILE A 11 -14.69 3.00 3.38
N LEU A 12 -14.03 2.08 2.67
CA LEU A 12 -13.76 0.73 3.14
C LEU A 12 -12.42 0.70 3.89
N THR A 13 -12.48 0.46 5.19
CA THR A 13 -11.32 0.38 6.10
C THR A 13 -11.07 -1.05 6.57
N PRO A 14 -9.80 -1.44 6.86
CA PRO A 14 -9.51 -2.71 7.53
C PRO A 14 -9.93 -2.71 9.01
N GLY A 15 -10.34 -1.57 9.56
CA GLY A 15 -10.83 -1.45 10.93
C GLY A 15 -9.86 -0.78 11.91
N PRO A 16 -10.25 -0.68 13.19
CA PRO A 16 -9.59 0.15 14.20
C PRO A 16 -8.19 -0.32 14.61
N LEU A 17 -7.79 -1.54 14.25
CA LEU A 17 -6.44 -2.05 14.50
C LEU A 17 -5.43 -1.59 13.44
N ASN A 18 -5.88 -0.94 12.37
CA ASN A 18 -5.00 -0.39 11.35
C ASN A 18 -4.36 0.92 11.84
N SER A 19 -3.07 1.10 11.61
CA SER A 19 -2.32 2.29 12.04
C SER A 19 -2.82 3.59 11.42
N ALA A 20 -3.45 3.53 10.26
CA ALA A 20 -4.03 4.67 9.54
C ALA A 20 -5.55 4.84 9.79
N TYR A 21 -6.12 4.17 10.80
CA TYR A 21 -7.57 4.21 11.04
C TYR A 21 -8.09 5.63 11.35
N TYR A 22 -7.27 6.44 12.04
CA TYR A 22 -7.62 7.83 12.30
C TYR A 22 -7.80 8.63 10.99
N GLU A 23 -6.89 8.45 10.04
CA GLU A 23 -7.00 9.13 8.74
C GLU A 23 -8.24 8.65 7.97
N HIS A 24 -8.57 7.35 8.06
CA HIS A 24 -9.77 6.82 7.42
C HIS A 24 -11.05 7.46 8.01
N SER A 25 -11.12 7.58 9.34
CA SER A 25 -12.24 8.23 10.03
C SER A 25 -12.34 9.71 9.67
N TYR A 26 -11.21 10.41 9.70
CA TYR A 26 -11.15 11.83 9.35
C TYR A 26 -11.61 12.09 7.90
N LEU A 27 -11.20 11.23 6.97
CA LEU A 27 -11.68 11.31 5.59
C LEU A 27 -13.18 11.09 5.48
N ALA A 28 -13.73 10.09 6.17
CA ALA A 28 -15.15 9.80 6.17
C ALA A 28 -15.96 10.98 6.70
N ASP A 29 -15.55 11.53 7.84
CA ASP A 29 -16.19 12.70 8.45
C ASP A 29 -16.12 13.93 7.53
N THR A 30 -14.96 14.19 6.94
CA THR A 30 -14.75 15.36 6.06
C THR A 30 -15.55 15.24 4.76
N MET A 31 -15.66 14.04 4.21
CA MET A 31 -16.41 13.78 2.98
C MET A 31 -17.92 13.61 3.22
N GLY A 32 -18.35 13.42 4.47
CA GLY A 32 -19.73 13.15 4.83
C GLY A 32 -20.23 11.80 4.30
N VAL A 33 -19.37 10.77 4.33
CA VAL A 33 -19.67 9.40 3.86
C VAL A 33 -19.46 8.39 4.98
N GLU A 34 -20.12 7.22 4.87
CA GLU A 34 -20.00 6.18 5.88
C GLU A 34 -18.61 5.51 5.83
N LEU A 35 -18.02 5.29 7.01
CA LEU A 35 -16.85 4.45 7.22
C LEU A 35 -17.30 3.03 7.49
N VAL A 36 -16.93 2.10 6.62
CA VAL A 36 -17.36 0.70 6.68
C VAL A 36 -16.18 -0.26 6.73
N GLN A 37 -16.38 -1.40 7.38
CA GLN A 37 -15.47 -2.55 7.33
C GLN A 37 -16.00 -3.60 6.35
N GLY A 38 -15.19 -4.61 6.04
CA GLY A 38 -15.61 -5.70 5.16
C GLY A 38 -16.86 -6.43 5.65
N SER A 39 -17.03 -6.56 6.98
CA SER A 39 -18.22 -7.15 7.61
C SER A 39 -19.51 -6.35 7.40
N ASP A 40 -19.39 -5.05 7.12
CA ASP A 40 -20.55 -4.18 6.92
C ASP A 40 -21.06 -4.22 5.48
N LEU A 41 -20.29 -4.81 4.57
CA LEU A 41 -20.62 -4.95 3.18
C LEU A 41 -21.04 -6.38 2.84
N ILE A 42 -21.90 -6.52 1.85
CA ILE A 42 -22.33 -7.80 1.29
C ILE A 42 -22.55 -7.67 -0.20
N VAL A 43 -22.22 -8.71 -0.96
CA VAL A 43 -22.50 -8.78 -2.39
C VAL A 43 -23.58 -9.82 -2.63
N GLU A 44 -24.67 -9.41 -3.26
CA GLU A 44 -25.80 -10.28 -3.66
C GLU A 44 -26.15 -9.96 -5.10
N ASP A 45 -26.28 -10.97 -5.92
CA ASP A 45 -26.57 -10.83 -7.37
C ASP A 45 -25.64 -9.82 -8.07
N ASN A 46 -24.38 -9.85 -7.70
CA ASN A 46 -23.32 -8.94 -8.16
C ASN A 46 -23.47 -7.48 -7.69
N ILE A 47 -24.48 -7.14 -6.91
CA ILE A 47 -24.69 -5.81 -6.38
C ILE A 47 -24.11 -5.73 -4.97
N THR A 48 -23.33 -4.68 -4.71
CA THR A 48 -22.75 -4.42 -3.38
C THR A 48 -23.72 -3.62 -2.53
N PHE A 49 -23.98 -4.10 -1.33
CA PHE A 49 -24.83 -3.43 -0.34
C PHE A 49 -24.07 -3.20 0.96
N MET A 50 -24.38 -2.09 1.63
CA MET A 50 -24.03 -1.83 3.01
C MET A 50 -25.18 -2.29 3.93
N ARG A 51 -24.84 -2.99 5.00
CA ARG A 51 -25.78 -3.37 6.06
C ARG A 51 -26.01 -2.19 6.98
N THR A 52 -27.26 -1.86 7.22
CA THR A 52 -27.68 -0.81 8.17
C THR A 52 -28.76 -1.32 9.10
N THR A 53 -29.04 -0.58 10.16
CA THR A 53 -30.16 -0.91 11.08
C THR A 53 -31.54 -0.82 10.42
N GLN A 54 -31.61 -0.18 9.25
CA GLN A 54 -32.85 -0.04 8.46
C GLN A 54 -32.90 -1.01 7.28
N GLY A 55 -31.93 -1.94 7.19
CA GLY A 55 -31.82 -2.89 6.08
C GLY A 55 -30.62 -2.64 5.20
N LYS A 56 -30.62 -3.24 4.01
CA LYS A 56 -29.52 -3.15 3.05
C LYS A 56 -29.66 -1.89 2.20
N GLN A 57 -28.56 -1.19 1.99
CA GLN A 57 -28.52 -0.03 1.12
C GLN A 57 -27.43 -0.24 0.06
N LYS A 58 -27.79 -0.06 -1.21
CA LYS A 58 -26.88 -0.21 -2.34
C LYS A 58 -25.70 0.76 -2.21
N VAL A 59 -24.49 0.26 -2.48
CA VAL A 59 -23.27 1.04 -2.57
C VAL A 59 -22.83 1.12 -4.03
N ASP A 60 -22.60 2.32 -4.51
CA ASP A 60 -22.20 2.57 -5.90
C ASP A 60 -20.70 2.84 -6.04
N ILE A 61 -20.08 3.44 -5.01
CA ILE A 61 -18.66 3.81 -5.03
C ILE A 61 -18.02 3.45 -3.68
N ILE A 62 -16.89 2.78 -3.75
CA ILE A 62 -16.06 2.45 -2.59
C ILE A 62 -14.71 3.17 -2.72
N TYR A 63 -14.38 4.05 -1.77
CA TYR A 63 -13.01 4.50 -1.57
C TYR A 63 -12.30 3.51 -0.66
N ARG A 64 -11.43 2.67 -1.24
CA ARG A 64 -10.79 1.60 -0.48
C ARG A 64 -9.53 2.07 0.24
N ARG A 65 -9.37 1.59 1.47
CA ARG A 65 -8.17 1.71 2.30
C ARG A 65 -7.65 0.32 2.74
N ILE A 66 -7.97 -0.69 1.95
CA ILE A 66 -7.50 -2.08 2.08
C ILE A 66 -6.57 -2.38 0.91
N ASP A 67 -5.47 -3.10 1.15
CA ASP A 67 -4.54 -3.53 0.11
C ASP A 67 -5.19 -4.50 -0.87
N ASP A 68 -4.68 -4.54 -2.09
CA ASP A 68 -5.23 -5.33 -3.21
C ASP A 68 -5.47 -6.79 -2.83
N ASP A 69 -4.49 -7.44 -2.18
CA ASP A 69 -4.55 -8.85 -1.81
C ASP A 69 -5.70 -9.19 -0.85
N PHE A 70 -6.15 -8.22 -0.07
CA PHE A 70 -7.15 -8.45 0.98
C PHE A 70 -8.56 -8.00 0.62
N ILE A 71 -8.76 -7.40 -0.57
CA ILE A 71 -10.03 -6.77 -0.94
C ILE A 71 -11.18 -7.78 -1.10
N ASP A 72 -10.89 -8.97 -1.61
CA ASP A 72 -11.88 -10.02 -1.87
C ASP A 72 -11.26 -11.41 -1.68
N PRO A 73 -11.67 -12.16 -0.64
CA PRO A 73 -11.13 -13.50 -0.37
C PRO A 73 -11.46 -14.53 -1.45
N LEU A 74 -12.49 -14.31 -2.28
CA LEU A 74 -12.83 -15.24 -3.36
C LEU A 74 -11.98 -15.04 -4.62
N SER A 75 -11.27 -13.90 -4.72
CA SER A 75 -10.51 -13.56 -5.92
C SER A 75 -9.00 -13.44 -5.69
N PHE A 76 -8.58 -13.16 -4.46
CA PHE A 76 -7.18 -12.91 -4.11
C PHE A 76 -6.73 -13.79 -2.95
N ASN A 77 -6.61 -13.25 -1.75
CA ASN A 77 -6.15 -13.99 -0.57
C ASN A 77 -7.34 -14.62 0.16
N GLU A 78 -7.52 -15.92 0.03
CA GLU A 78 -8.60 -16.69 0.65
C GLU A 78 -8.64 -16.61 2.19
N THR A 79 -7.52 -16.24 2.82
CA THR A 79 -7.43 -16.05 4.28
C THR A 79 -7.83 -14.63 4.72
N SER A 80 -8.19 -13.74 3.80
CA SER A 80 -8.59 -12.38 4.15
C SER A 80 -9.89 -12.36 4.94
N VAL A 81 -9.81 -11.84 6.16
CA VAL A 81 -10.98 -11.63 7.05
C VAL A 81 -11.48 -10.17 7.03
N ILE A 82 -10.77 -9.28 6.33
CA ILE A 82 -11.07 -7.85 6.26
C ILE A 82 -11.69 -7.44 4.91
N GLY A 83 -11.62 -8.32 3.92
CA GLY A 83 -12.19 -8.11 2.59
C GLY A 83 -13.68 -8.43 2.52
N VAL A 84 -14.23 -8.24 1.34
CA VAL A 84 -15.66 -8.47 1.04
C VAL A 84 -15.79 -9.56 -0.02
N PRO A 85 -16.34 -10.74 0.32
CA PRO A 85 -16.50 -11.82 -0.64
C PRO A 85 -17.34 -11.40 -1.85
N GLY A 86 -16.80 -11.59 -3.06
CA GLY A 86 -17.46 -11.26 -4.32
C GLY A 86 -17.36 -9.79 -4.76
N LEU A 87 -16.70 -8.93 -3.99
CA LEU A 87 -16.57 -7.50 -4.32
C LEU A 87 -15.84 -7.27 -5.64
N PHE A 88 -14.81 -8.03 -5.91
CA PHE A 88 -14.05 -7.89 -7.16
C PHE A 88 -14.87 -8.30 -8.38
N HIS A 89 -15.75 -9.29 -8.22
CA HIS A 89 -16.67 -9.67 -9.28
C HIS A 89 -17.73 -8.58 -9.52
N SER A 90 -18.30 -8.00 -8.47
CA SER A 90 -19.21 -6.84 -8.55
C SER A 90 -18.55 -5.66 -9.28
N TYR A 91 -17.30 -5.36 -8.95
CA TYR A 91 -16.50 -4.32 -9.61
C TYR A 91 -16.28 -4.62 -11.10
N LYS A 92 -15.82 -5.83 -11.44
CA LYS A 92 -15.61 -6.24 -12.85
C LYS A 92 -16.88 -6.21 -13.68
N SER A 93 -18.01 -6.48 -13.06
CA SER A 93 -19.33 -6.46 -13.71
C SER A 93 -19.93 -5.05 -13.80
N GLY A 94 -19.23 -4.02 -13.27
CA GLY A 94 -19.65 -2.62 -13.36
C GLY A 94 -20.78 -2.22 -12.39
N TYR A 95 -21.10 -3.04 -11.40
CA TYR A 95 -22.15 -2.73 -10.42
C TYR A 95 -21.70 -1.84 -9.28
N VAL A 96 -20.40 -1.82 -8.99
CA VAL A 96 -19.76 -0.91 -8.02
C VAL A 96 -18.49 -0.34 -8.61
N ASN A 97 -18.15 0.90 -8.29
CA ASN A 97 -16.87 1.49 -8.64
C ASN A 97 -15.93 1.48 -7.42
N ILE A 98 -14.64 1.25 -7.65
CA ILE A 98 -13.62 1.25 -6.59
C ILE A 98 -12.60 2.33 -6.91
N CYS A 99 -12.55 3.36 -6.07
CA CYS A 99 -11.52 4.38 -6.10
C CYS A 99 -10.23 3.81 -5.51
N SER A 100 -9.09 4.12 -6.13
CA SER A 100 -7.85 3.35 -6.04
C SER A 100 -8.09 1.94 -6.58
N ALA A 101 -8.26 1.85 -7.90
CA ALA A 101 -8.63 0.61 -8.60
C ALA A 101 -7.73 -0.57 -8.18
N PRO A 102 -8.27 -1.79 -8.11
CA PRO A 102 -7.45 -2.99 -7.92
C PRO A 102 -6.31 -3.05 -8.93
N GLY A 103 -5.09 -3.36 -8.46
CA GLY A 103 -3.85 -3.29 -9.23
C GLY A 103 -3.09 -1.97 -9.11
N SER A 104 -3.66 -0.92 -8.52
CA SER A 104 -2.94 0.35 -8.30
C SER A 104 -1.83 0.27 -7.26
N GLY A 105 -1.78 -0.81 -6.47
CA GLY A 105 -0.71 -1.08 -5.50
C GLY A 105 0.70 -1.14 -6.11
N ILE A 106 0.82 -1.30 -7.43
CA ILE A 106 2.09 -1.17 -8.14
C ILE A 106 2.76 0.21 -7.93
N ALA A 107 1.97 1.25 -7.65
CA ALA A 107 2.49 2.60 -7.37
C ALA A 107 3.25 2.67 -6.03
N ASP A 108 2.98 1.78 -5.09
CA ASP A 108 3.65 1.68 -3.80
C ASP A 108 4.86 0.74 -3.82
N ASP A 109 5.07 0.02 -4.91
CA ASP A 109 6.16 -0.94 -5.07
C ASP A 109 7.51 -0.23 -5.14
N LYS A 110 8.39 -0.52 -4.16
CA LYS A 110 9.70 0.13 -4.07
C LYS A 110 10.68 -0.30 -5.16
N ALA A 111 10.43 -1.41 -5.84
CA ALA A 111 11.23 -1.81 -7.00
C ALA A 111 10.82 -1.00 -8.25
N ILE A 112 9.54 -0.69 -8.41
CA ILE A 112 9.05 0.19 -9.49
C ILE A 112 9.64 1.59 -9.38
N TYR A 113 9.83 2.12 -8.18
CA TYR A 113 10.49 3.41 -7.96
C TYR A 113 11.85 3.51 -8.68
N THR A 114 12.58 2.40 -8.81
CA THR A 114 13.89 2.40 -9.49
C THR A 114 13.82 2.69 -11.00
N TYR A 115 12.65 2.54 -11.59
CA TYR A 115 12.40 2.78 -13.01
C TYR A 115 11.85 4.19 -13.28
N MET A 116 11.48 4.95 -12.25
CA MET A 116 10.86 6.27 -12.45
C MET A 116 11.67 7.22 -13.32
N PRO A 117 13.01 7.33 -13.19
CA PRO A 117 13.80 8.16 -14.09
C PRO A 117 13.67 7.74 -15.57
N ASP A 118 13.67 6.43 -15.84
CA ASP A 118 13.57 5.91 -17.19
C ASP A 118 12.14 6.06 -17.75
N ILE A 119 11.13 5.91 -16.91
CA ILE A 119 9.73 6.15 -17.25
C ILE A 119 9.51 7.61 -17.64
N ILE A 120 10.06 8.55 -16.86
CA ILE A 120 9.97 9.99 -17.15
C ILE A 120 10.62 10.30 -18.51
N ARG A 121 11.84 9.80 -18.76
CA ARG A 121 12.53 10.00 -20.04
C ARG A 121 11.74 9.41 -21.20
N PHE A 122 11.20 8.22 -21.01
CA PHE A 122 10.48 7.50 -22.08
C PHE A 122 9.16 8.19 -22.46
N TYR A 123 8.34 8.54 -21.47
CA TYR A 123 7.00 9.07 -21.73
C TYR A 123 6.97 10.59 -21.91
N LEU A 124 7.83 11.33 -21.23
CA LEU A 124 7.82 12.80 -21.27
C LEU A 124 8.95 13.38 -22.13
N GLY A 125 9.98 12.60 -22.48
CA GLY A 125 11.16 13.10 -23.17
C GLY A 125 11.98 14.10 -22.35
N GLU A 126 11.82 14.11 -21.03
CA GLU A 126 12.44 15.07 -20.11
C GLU A 126 13.39 14.38 -19.14
N GLU A 127 14.36 15.12 -18.61
CA GLU A 127 15.14 14.65 -17.45
C GLU A 127 14.33 14.84 -16.16
N PRO A 128 14.45 13.88 -15.19
CA PRO A 128 13.78 14.02 -13.91
C PRO A 128 14.19 15.31 -13.18
N LYS A 129 13.22 16.12 -12.76
CA LYS A 129 13.47 17.35 -11.98
C LYS A 129 13.86 17.06 -10.53
N LEU A 130 13.31 15.97 -9.96
CA LEU A 130 13.66 15.50 -8.64
C LEU A 130 14.62 14.31 -8.74
N PRO A 131 15.81 14.39 -8.10
CA PRO A 131 16.75 13.28 -8.11
C PRO A 131 16.19 12.11 -7.32
N SER A 132 16.25 10.92 -7.91
CA SER A 132 15.90 9.68 -7.22
C SER A 132 17.06 9.21 -6.33
N ILE A 133 16.74 8.72 -5.14
CA ILE A 133 17.72 8.07 -4.27
C ILE A 133 18.24 6.81 -4.96
N LYS A 134 19.55 6.64 -4.97
CA LYS A 134 20.18 5.43 -5.50
C LYS A 134 19.60 4.20 -4.80
N THR A 135 19.03 3.30 -5.58
CA THR A 135 18.38 2.09 -5.06
C THR A 135 18.92 0.86 -5.79
N TRP A 136 19.37 -0.10 -5.02
CA TRP A 136 19.81 -1.41 -5.51
C TRP A 136 18.67 -2.41 -5.38
N ARG A 137 18.41 -3.14 -6.45
CA ARG A 137 17.43 -4.24 -6.46
C ARG A 137 18.12 -5.56 -6.21
N CYS A 138 17.79 -6.23 -5.11
CA CYS A 138 18.42 -7.52 -4.78
C CYS A 138 18.07 -8.64 -5.77
N SER A 139 17.03 -8.48 -6.58
CA SER A 139 16.73 -9.34 -7.74
C SER A 139 17.87 -9.39 -8.76
N LYS A 140 18.59 -8.27 -8.94
CA LYS A 140 19.75 -8.21 -9.83
C LYS A 140 21.00 -8.79 -9.15
N PRO A 141 21.68 -9.78 -9.75
CA PRO A 141 22.85 -10.43 -9.12
C PRO A 141 23.97 -9.47 -8.71
N ALA A 142 24.28 -8.48 -9.55
CA ALA A 142 25.31 -7.47 -9.27
C ALA A 142 24.96 -6.59 -8.07
N ASP A 143 23.72 -6.08 -8.03
CA ASP A 143 23.19 -5.27 -6.92
C ASP A 143 23.16 -6.08 -5.63
N ARG A 144 22.66 -7.32 -5.69
CA ARG A 144 22.62 -8.23 -4.54
C ARG A 144 24.00 -8.48 -3.95
N LYS A 145 25.00 -8.73 -4.80
CA LYS A 145 26.39 -8.92 -4.34
C LYS A 145 26.88 -7.68 -3.58
N TYR A 146 26.64 -6.49 -4.13
CA TYR A 146 27.01 -5.24 -3.48
C TYR A 146 26.28 -5.07 -2.12
N VAL A 147 24.97 -5.29 -2.09
CA VAL A 147 24.14 -5.14 -0.89
C VAL A 147 24.60 -6.08 0.22
N LEU A 148 24.80 -7.37 -0.09
CA LEU A 148 25.25 -8.36 0.89
C LEU A 148 26.62 -8.06 1.49
N SER A 149 27.49 -7.35 0.75
CA SER A 149 28.81 -6.93 1.22
C SER A 149 28.80 -5.62 2.01
N ASN A 150 27.73 -4.83 1.95
CA ASN A 150 27.67 -3.49 2.51
C ASN A 150 26.47 -3.23 3.44
N LEU A 151 25.83 -4.27 3.96
CA LEU A 151 24.59 -4.13 4.74
C LEU A 151 24.68 -3.11 5.90
N GLU A 152 25.85 -2.99 6.53
CA GLU A 152 26.07 -2.05 7.63
C GLU A 152 25.96 -0.56 7.21
N LYS A 153 26.08 -0.27 5.91
CA LYS A 153 26.01 1.09 5.34
C LYS A 153 24.70 1.39 4.63
N LEU A 154 23.77 0.44 4.64
CA LEU A 154 22.55 0.50 3.84
C LEU A 154 21.29 0.40 4.70
N VAL A 155 20.20 0.95 4.16
CA VAL A 155 18.84 0.64 4.61
C VAL A 155 18.30 -0.38 3.63
N VAL A 156 17.91 -1.55 4.12
CA VAL A 156 17.24 -2.58 3.32
C VAL A 156 15.76 -2.59 3.66
N LYS A 157 14.92 -2.66 2.63
CA LYS A 157 13.46 -2.62 2.76
C LYS A 157 12.84 -3.75 1.95
N GLU A 158 11.74 -4.29 2.46
CA GLU A 158 10.88 -5.15 1.65
C GLU A 158 10.19 -4.32 0.56
N VAL A 159 10.06 -4.90 -0.63
CA VAL A 159 9.46 -4.23 -1.80
C VAL A 159 8.04 -3.79 -1.51
N HIS A 160 7.21 -4.68 -0.96
CA HIS A 160 5.82 -4.43 -0.61
C HIS A 160 5.58 -4.04 0.85
N GLY A 161 6.62 -3.99 1.69
CA GLY A 161 6.49 -3.65 3.11
C GLY A 161 6.11 -2.19 3.35
N SER A 162 5.34 -1.92 4.39
CA SER A 162 4.94 -0.58 4.85
C SER A 162 5.18 -0.41 6.35
N GLY A 163 5.02 0.82 6.87
CA GLY A 163 5.07 1.11 8.31
C GLY A 163 6.41 0.82 9.00
N GLY A 164 7.51 0.66 8.25
CA GLY A 164 8.83 0.33 8.82
C GLY A 164 9.02 -1.14 9.19
N TYR A 165 8.02 -1.98 9.01
CA TYR A 165 8.14 -3.42 9.17
C TYR A 165 9.03 -4.01 8.06
N GLY A 166 9.76 -5.10 8.38
CA GLY A 166 10.63 -5.74 7.39
C GLY A 166 11.82 -4.90 6.95
N MET A 167 12.27 -3.91 7.76
CA MET A 167 13.35 -3.00 7.43
C MET A 167 14.61 -3.24 8.27
N LEU A 168 15.77 -3.12 7.63
CA LEU A 168 17.08 -3.08 8.27
C LEU A 168 17.70 -1.69 8.09
N ILE A 169 18.08 -1.05 9.18
CA ILE A 169 18.95 0.13 9.19
C ILE A 169 20.33 -0.37 9.61
N GLY A 170 21.26 -0.46 8.66
CA GLY A 170 22.49 -1.23 8.84
C GLY A 170 23.40 -0.74 9.94
N ASN A 171 23.59 0.59 10.07
CA ASN A 171 24.48 1.22 11.05
C ASN A 171 23.99 1.11 12.51
N SER A 172 22.70 0.84 12.72
CA SER A 172 22.12 0.67 14.06
C SER A 172 21.71 -0.79 14.37
N ALA A 173 21.97 -1.71 13.43
CA ALA A 173 21.55 -3.09 13.57
C ALA A 173 22.59 -3.96 14.27
N THR A 174 22.11 -4.92 15.07
CA THR A 174 22.98 -5.95 15.66
C THR A 174 23.51 -6.91 14.58
N LYS A 175 24.67 -7.52 14.84
CA LYS A 175 25.22 -8.56 13.93
C LYS A 175 24.24 -9.69 13.65
N THR A 176 23.44 -10.08 14.65
CA THR A 176 22.39 -11.10 14.51
C THR A 176 21.33 -10.66 13.49
N LYS A 177 20.85 -9.40 13.58
CA LYS A 177 19.87 -8.85 12.64
C LYS A 177 20.44 -8.75 11.23
N ILE A 178 21.69 -8.31 11.08
CA ILE A 178 22.40 -8.27 9.78
C ILE A 178 22.48 -9.67 9.16
N ASN A 179 22.87 -10.70 9.93
CA ASN A 179 22.95 -12.07 9.43
C ASN A 179 21.57 -12.62 9.06
N SER A 180 20.54 -12.31 9.83
CA SER A 180 19.16 -12.66 9.49
C SER A 180 18.75 -12.08 8.14
N PHE A 181 19.04 -10.78 7.89
CA PHE A 181 18.74 -10.14 6.62
C PHE A 181 19.57 -10.66 5.46
N LYS A 182 20.84 -11.05 5.69
CA LYS A 182 21.63 -11.75 4.67
C LYS A 182 20.93 -13.02 4.17
N ASN A 183 20.39 -13.80 5.09
CA ASN A 183 19.67 -15.04 4.74
C ASN A 183 18.34 -14.73 4.04
N LYS A 184 17.56 -13.77 4.53
CA LYS A 184 16.31 -13.33 3.90
C LYS A 184 16.53 -12.89 2.45
N ILE A 185 17.53 -12.02 2.20
CA ILE A 185 17.87 -11.55 0.85
C ILE A 185 18.32 -12.69 -0.06
N LYS A 186 19.10 -13.65 0.44
CA LYS A 186 19.54 -14.81 -0.35
C LYS A 186 18.38 -15.72 -0.73
N ASN A 187 17.43 -15.93 0.19
CA ASN A 187 16.30 -16.84 -0.01
C ASN A 187 15.19 -16.23 -0.87
N ASN A 188 14.95 -14.92 -0.77
CA ASN A 188 13.94 -14.22 -1.54
C ASN A 188 14.46 -12.85 -2.02
N PRO A 189 15.39 -12.83 -2.99
CA PRO A 189 16.03 -11.59 -3.42
C PRO A 189 15.07 -10.60 -4.09
N ASP A 190 13.99 -11.07 -4.69
CA ASP A 190 13.03 -10.23 -5.41
C ASP A 190 12.22 -9.33 -4.46
N ASN A 191 12.10 -9.76 -3.20
CA ASN A 191 11.36 -9.00 -2.19
C ASN A 191 12.19 -7.90 -1.49
N TYR A 192 13.43 -7.63 -1.93
CA TYR A 192 14.29 -6.67 -1.24
C TYR A 192 14.91 -5.63 -2.16
N ILE A 193 14.89 -4.38 -1.69
CA ILE A 193 15.69 -3.28 -2.22
C ILE A 193 16.62 -2.74 -1.12
N ALA A 194 17.66 -2.05 -1.52
CA ALA A 194 18.55 -1.35 -0.59
C ALA A 194 18.83 0.07 -1.06
N GLN A 195 19.01 0.99 -0.11
CA GLN A 195 19.32 2.39 -0.34
C GLN A 195 20.46 2.82 0.60
N PRO A 196 21.22 3.88 0.30
CA PRO A 196 22.18 4.43 1.24
C PRO A 196 21.45 4.97 2.48
N ILE A 197 22.10 4.93 3.62
CA ILE A 197 21.62 5.64 4.81
C ILE A 197 21.76 7.13 4.56
N LEU A 198 20.66 7.86 4.68
CA LEU A 198 20.63 9.31 4.53
C LEU A 198 20.63 9.98 5.89
N SER A 199 21.43 11.03 6.03
CA SER A 199 21.33 11.96 7.16
C SER A 199 20.14 12.89 6.93
N LEU A 200 19.15 12.82 7.81
CA LEU A 200 18.00 13.72 7.75
C LEU A 200 18.39 15.10 8.27
N SER A 201 17.87 16.15 7.64
CA SER A 201 17.94 17.50 8.19
C SER A 201 17.09 17.59 9.45
N SER A 202 17.50 18.44 10.37
CA SER A 202 16.76 18.75 11.58
C SER A 202 16.38 20.24 11.59
N VAL A 203 15.22 20.54 12.18
CA VAL A 203 14.78 21.91 12.41
C VAL A 203 14.43 22.07 13.89
N PRO A 204 14.71 23.26 14.48
CA PRO A 204 14.22 23.56 15.82
C PRO A 204 12.70 23.53 15.87
N ILE A 205 12.14 22.89 16.90
CA ILE A 205 10.72 22.91 17.16
C ILE A 205 10.47 23.53 18.54
N PHE A 206 9.35 24.25 18.66
CA PHE A 206 8.88 24.69 19.97
C PHE A 206 8.22 23.49 20.67
N LYS A 207 8.76 23.14 21.86
CA LYS A 207 8.12 22.18 22.77
C LYS A 207 7.71 22.92 24.02
N LYS A 208 6.41 22.92 24.30
CA LYS A 208 5.88 23.39 25.59
C LYS A 208 6.14 22.28 26.61
N ASP A 209 6.81 22.59 27.70
CA ASP A 209 7.04 21.68 28.84
C ASP A 209 5.74 21.35 29.55
#